data_3afe4f909ca329f90af5cfc51380a5cd
#
_entry.id   3afe4f909ca329f90af5cfc51380a5cd
#
_cell.length_a   1.000
_cell.length_b   1.000
_cell.length_c   1.000
_cell.angle_alpha   90.00
_cell.angle_beta   90.00
_cell.angle_gamma   90.00
#
_symmetry.space_group_name_H-M   'P 1'
#
loop_
_entity.id
_entity.type
_entity.pdbx_description
1 polymer ?
#
loop_
_entity_poly.entity_id
_entity_poly.type
_entity_poly.pdbx_seq_one_letter_code
_entity_poly.pdbx_strand_id
1 'polypeptide(L)'
;MEEAIDGNMAMGAPSLYVLNHPFADGVLEMAGVVKAPEKVLVRIDHKVPPNAPEESLLQRQLMEAAKRQGLSFAYGRGMAAHEAASRAQAGDVVLACDPDVLMVGAKGALGFCVSQEEMAKALASDAWIARESRPLRISFVGEMASDVDARDVGRMLISRLAGRVTADSVLVFRGGDFSIEERMILCGMMQKLGVRSALFRAFSGAGERVIDLAEVRPSFLLPDGRVTEERLSSGVQAVFVGGAYGGFLKDMEILAKALRGKRIARGVRLSAAPAAAKVYEEAASLGYLAAIMEAGGLVLSQCATPDYEARIGAAERMISNDIHNEAGYAGGAVFLSSTRAAAEAALLGMPDGSTGRGMPSPKRELSVREEKRAEMRVPSSQMLTGRVWKFGDDIDTDIIIPTQHLSYASWEEVKRHMFEPLRPELAREIREGDILVAGSNFGCGSSREQAAEVIATSGIRCIIAKSFARIFFRNAINNGVLLIECPALPDHVREGDTVTVIINDCILHQGKRYPIPRMQENLYRLILAGGLVKSVGGTPNVRH
;
A
#
# COMPACT_ATOMS: atom_id res chain seq x y z
N MET A 1 -13.51 3.32 -36.95
CA MET A 1 -12.47 2.87 -36.00
C MET A 1 -11.14 2.49 -36.64
N GLU A 2 -11.12 1.79 -37.76
CA GLU A 2 -9.91 1.67 -38.59
C GLU A 2 -9.34 3.03 -38.93
N GLU A 3 -10.20 3.99 -39.26
CA GLU A 3 -9.86 5.39 -39.52
C GLU A 3 -9.16 6.11 -38.39
N ALA A 4 -9.52 5.84 -37.10
CA ALA A 4 -8.85 6.46 -35.96
C ALA A 4 -7.43 5.91 -35.71
N ILE A 5 -7.15 4.68 -36.18
CA ILE A 5 -5.80 4.09 -36.13
C ILE A 5 -4.97 4.55 -37.33
N ASP A 6 -5.59 4.77 -38.47
CA ASP A 6 -4.92 5.12 -39.73
C ASP A 6 -4.79 6.63 -39.98
N GLY A 7 -4.98 7.45 -38.92
CA GLY A 7 -4.69 8.89 -38.98
C GLY A 7 -5.86 9.82 -39.23
N ASN A 8 -7.09 9.30 -39.35
CA ASN A 8 -8.27 10.13 -39.63
C ASN A 8 -9.01 10.50 -38.33
N MET A 9 -9.57 11.72 -38.28
CA MET A 9 -10.49 12.11 -37.20
C MET A 9 -11.76 11.27 -37.30
N ALA A 10 -12.02 10.46 -36.26
CA ALA A 10 -13.25 9.69 -36.15
C ALA A 10 -14.13 10.26 -35.05
N MET A 11 -15.38 10.59 -35.37
CA MET A 11 -16.41 10.91 -34.39
C MET A 11 -17.24 9.66 -34.14
N GLY A 12 -17.40 9.30 -32.87
CA GLY A 12 -18.20 8.14 -32.47
C GLY A 12 -18.58 8.15 -31.00
N ALA A 13 -19.54 7.31 -30.66
CA ALA A 13 -19.87 7.06 -29.26
C ALA A 13 -18.84 6.10 -28.66
N PRO A 14 -18.19 6.45 -27.53
CA PRO A 14 -17.37 5.52 -26.78
C PRO A 14 -18.16 4.27 -26.33
N SER A 15 -17.47 3.14 -26.27
CA SER A 15 -18.06 1.88 -25.81
C SER A 15 -18.14 1.84 -24.27
N LEU A 16 -17.21 2.53 -23.61
CA LEU A 16 -17.09 2.53 -22.14
C LEU A 16 -16.46 3.84 -21.65
N TYR A 17 -16.97 4.34 -20.53
CA TYR A 17 -16.41 5.44 -19.77
C TYR A 17 -15.98 4.94 -18.38
N VAL A 18 -14.77 5.27 -17.97
CA VAL A 18 -14.23 4.88 -16.66
C VAL A 18 -13.92 6.13 -15.86
N LEU A 19 -14.62 6.26 -14.73
CA LEU A 19 -14.45 7.35 -13.77
C LEU A 19 -13.92 6.77 -12.47
N ASN A 20 -12.70 7.12 -12.10
CA ASN A 20 -12.10 6.67 -10.87
C ASN A 20 -11.50 7.81 -10.04
N HIS A 21 -11.62 7.71 -8.73
CA HIS A 21 -11.00 8.61 -7.78
C HIS A 21 -9.49 8.33 -7.73
N PRO A 22 -8.60 9.36 -7.72
CA PRO A 22 -8.89 10.80 -7.69
C PRO A 22 -8.98 11.47 -9.08
N PHE A 23 -8.82 10.72 -10.16
CA PHE A 23 -8.64 11.27 -11.52
C PHE A 23 -9.91 11.92 -12.09
N ALA A 24 -11.08 11.46 -11.69
CA ALA A 24 -12.37 11.90 -12.23
C ALA A 24 -13.24 12.65 -11.20
N ASP A 25 -12.64 13.19 -10.14
CA ASP A 25 -13.37 13.98 -9.15
C ASP A 25 -13.96 15.24 -9.80
N GLY A 26 -15.26 15.51 -9.56
CA GLY A 26 -15.98 16.63 -10.15
C GLY A 26 -16.47 16.43 -11.60
N VAL A 27 -16.08 15.38 -12.29
CA VAL A 27 -16.48 15.14 -13.70
C VAL A 27 -17.99 14.99 -13.85
N LEU A 28 -18.66 14.29 -12.92
CA LEU A 28 -20.11 14.08 -12.97
C LEU A 28 -20.92 15.36 -12.72
N GLU A 29 -20.38 16.26 -11.90
CA GLU A 29 -20.97 17.60 -11.66
C GLU A 29 -20.83 18.47 -12.92
N MET A 30 -19.68 18.44 -13.58
CA MET A 30 -19.44 19.16 -14.84
C MET A 30 -20.29 18.63 -15.99
N ALA A 31 -20.49 17.31 -16.07
CA ALA A 31 -21.29 16.68 -17.11
C ALA A 31 -22.78 16.98 -16.96
N GLY A 32 -23.26 17.20 -15.75
CA GLY A 32 -24.67 17.32 -15.44
C GLY A 32 -25.40 15.99 -15.60
N VAL A 33 -26.14 15.80 -16.70
CA VAL A 33 -26.84 14.53 -16.98
C VAL A 33 -26.01 13.64 -17.90
N VAL A 34 -25.75 12.42 -17.46
CA VAL A 34 -25.06 11.40 -18.26
C VAL A 34 -26.04 10.79 -19.25
N LYS A 35 -25.71 10.83 -20.55
CA LYS A 35 -26.61 10.40 -21.64
C LYS A 35 -26.70 8.88 -21.78
N ALA A 36 -25.62 8.14 -21.51
CA ALA A 36 -25.53 6.68 -21.64
C ALA A 36 -25.02 6.06 -20.33
N PRO A 37 -25.83 6.03 -19.26
CA PRO A 37 -25.41 5.59 -17.92
C PRO A 37 -24.96 4.12 -17.89
N GLU A 38 -25.46 3.27 -18.76
CA GLU A 38 -25.09 1.86 -18.88
C GLU A 38 -23.65 1.64 -19.33
N LYS A 39 -23.04 2.64 -19.97
CA LYS A 39 -21.64 2.62 -20.42
C LYS A 39 -20.66 3.15 -19.38
N VAL A 40 -21.12 3.60 -18.22
CA VAL A 40 -20.27 4.30 -17.24
C VAL A 40 -19.93 3.41 -16.05
N LEU A 41 -18.63 3.26 -15.79
CA LEU A 41 -18.09 2.64 -14.58
C LEU A 41 -17.55 3.72 -13.67
N VAL A 42 -18.08 3.80 -12.45
CA VAL A 42 -17.56 4.68 -11.40
C VAL A 42 -16.88 3.82 -10.34
N ARG A 43 -15.60 4.09 -10.07
CA ARG A 43 -14.80 3.26 -9.17
C ARG A 43 -14.01 4.13 -8.18
N ILE A 44 -13.98 3.68 -6.92
CA ILE A 44 -13.03 4.19 -5.94
C ILE A 44 -11.98 3.08 -5.75
N ASP A 45 -10.84 3.27 -6.38
CA ASP A 45 -9.77 2.28 -6.55
C ASP A 45 -8.39 2.78 -6.11
N HIS A 46 -8.31 4.01 -5.64
CA HIS A 46 -7.12 4.62 -5.03
C HIS A 46 -7.45 5.20 -3.67
N LYS A 47 -6.47 5.25 -2.77
CA LYS A 47 -6.61 5.77 -1.41
C LYS A 47 -7.75 5.07 -0.65
N VAL A 48 -7.75 3.75 -0.68
CA VAL A 48 -8.77 2.88 -0.08
C VAL A 48 -8.17 2.05 1.06
N PRO A 49 -8.54 2.33 2.32
CA PRO A 49 -9.44 3.40 2.80
C PRO A 49 -8.85 4.80 2.63
N PRO A 50 -9.66 5.87 2.63
CA PRO A 50 -9.15 7.23 2.53
C PRO A 50 -8.22 7.54 3.72
N ASN A 51 -7.11 8.22 3.44
CA ASN A 51 -6.08 8.54 4.43
C ASN A 51 -6.16 9.99 4.97
N ALA A 52 -7.15 10.76 4.49
CA ALA A 52 -7.46 12.11 4.93
C ALA A 52 -8.97 12.40 4.88
N PRO A 53 -9.49 13.30 5.73
CA PRO A 53 -10.92 13.68 5.71
C PRO A 53 -11.38 14.22 4.35
N GLU A 54 -10.55 14.98 3.67
CA GLU A 54 -10.82 15.57 2.36
C GLU A 54 -11.01 14.47 1.30
N GLU A 55 -10.19 13.43 1.34
CA GLU A 55 -10.31 12.28 0.45
C GLU A 55 -11.63 11.52 0.68
N SER A 56 -12.01 11.35 1.96
CA SER A 56 -13.28 10.72 2.32
C SER A 56 -14.47 11.51 1.78
N LEU A 57 -14.39 12.85 1.82
CA LEU A 57 -15.44 13.72 1.29
C LEU A 57 -15.55 13.60 -0.24
N LEU A 58 -14.42 13.64 -0.96
CA LEU A 58 -14.40 13.49 -2.42
C LEU A 58 -14.93 12.14 -2.87
N GLN A 59 -14.51 11.06 -2.20
CA GLN A 59 -15.01 9.71 -2.47
C GLN A 59 -16.53 9.61 -2.24
N ARG A 60 -17.04 10.23 -1.17
CA ARG A 60 -18.47 10.29 -0.89
C ARG A 60 -19.22 11.09 -1.94
N GLN A 61 -18.72 12.24 -2.37
CA GLN A 61 -19.33 13.06 -3.42
C GLN A 61 -19.45 12.28 -4.74
N LEU A 62 -18.39 11.59 -5.15
CA LEU A 62 -18.38 10.75 -6.35
C LEU A 62 -19.40 9.60 -6.24
N MET A 63 -19.48 8.93 -5.08
CA MET A 63 -20.45 7.87 -4.82
C MET A 63 -21.89 8.39 -4.90
N GLU A 64 -22.19 9.52 -4.27
CA GLU A 64 -23.53 10.12 -4.26
C GLU A 64 -23.93 10.59 -5.68
N ALA A 65 -23.00 11.17 -6.44
CA ALA A 65 -23.22 11.57 -7.84
C ALA A 65 -23.53 10.36 -8.73
N ALA A 66 -22.76 9.28 -8.59
CA ALA A 66 -23.00 8.02 -9.30
C ALA A 66 -24.37 7.43 -8.96
N LYS A 67 -24.73 7.42 -7.68
CA LYS A 67 -26.04 6.91 -7.22
C LYS A 67 -27.23 7.73 -7.76
N ARG A 68 -27.12 9.07 -7.75
CA ARG A 68 -28.18 9.95 -8.29
C ARG A 68 -28.48 9.68 -9.76
N GLN A 69 -27.48 9.25 -10.54
CA GLN A 69 -27.60 9.00 -11.99
C GLN A 69 -27.72 7.52 -12.35
N GLY A 70 -27.83 6.62 -11.36
CA GLY A 70 -27.99 5.17 -11.59
C GLY A 70 -26.77 4.51 -12.22
N LEU A 71 -25.56 5.06 -12.02
CA LEU A 71 -24.33 4.56 -12.62
C LEU A 71 -23.81 3.31 -11.90
N SER A 72 -23.06 2.46 -12.63
CA SER A 72 -22.37 1.30 -12.04
C SER A 72 -21.26 1.77 -11.10
N PHE A 73 -21.41 1.57 -9.80
CA PHE A 73 -20.48 2.00 -8.76
C PHE A 73 -19.86 0.81 -8.02
N ALA A 74 -18.56 0.89 -7.72
CA ALA A 74 -17.90 -0.01 -6.77
C ALA A 74 -16.82 0.73 -5.96
N TYR A 75 -16.65 0.27 -4.71
CA TYR A 75 -15.68 0.79 -3.76
C TYR A 75 -14.68 -0.30 -3.38
N GLY A 76 -13.39 -0.06 -3.57
CA GLY A 76 -12.32 -0.94 -3.09
C GLY A 76 -12.33 -2.37 -3.66
N ARG A 77 -12.82 -2.55 -4.90
CA ARG A 77 -12.89 -3.89 -5.52
C ARG A 77 -11.69 -4.22 -6.40
N GLY A 78 -10.71 -3.34 -6.46
CA GLY A 78 -9.51 -3.42 -7.29
C GLY A 78 -9.42 -2.27 -8.29
N MET A 79 -8.36 -2.27 -9.08
CA MET A 79 -8.04 -1.22 -10.04
C MET A 79 -9.08 -1.15 -11.17
N ALA A 80 -9.60 0.05 -11.44
CA ALA A 80 -10.60 0.30 -12.49
C ALA A 80 -10.12 -0.12 -13.88
N ALA A 81 -8.83 0.08 -14.16
CA ALA A 81 -8.22 -0.31 -15.43
C ALA A 81 -8.30 -1.81 -15.68
N HIS A 82 -8.16 -2.66 -14.65
CA HIS A 82 -8.32 -4.12 -14.76
C HIS A 82 -9.75 -4.50 -15.12
N GLU A 83 -10.74 -3.87 -14.49
CA GLU A 83 -12.15 -4.12 -14.81
C GLU A 83 -12.47 -3.65 -16.24
N ALA A 84 -12.00 -2.46 -16.64
CA ALA A 84 -12.16 -1.95 -17.99
C ALA A 84 -11.53 -2.89 -19.03
N ALA A 85 -10.29 -3.36 -18.80
CA ALA A 85 -9.62 -4.31 -19.69
C ALA A 85 -10.34 -5.67 -19.73
N SER A 86 -10.99 -6.10 -18.65
CA SER A 86 -11.78 -7.34 -18.65
C SER A 86 -13.02 -7.25 -19.50
N ARG A 87 -13.68 -6.07 -19.53
CA ARG A 87 -14.93 -5.80 -20.28
C ARG A 87 -14.69 -5.46 -21.73
N ALA A 88 -13.63 -4.72 -22.04
CA ALA A 88 -13.31 -4.25 -23.37
C ALA A 88 -13.07 -5.39 -24.36
N GLN A 89 -13.48 -5.17 -25.61
CA GLN A 89 -13.30 -6.07 -26.73
C GLN A 89 -12.53 -5.37 -27.86
N ALA A 90 -12.04 -6.16 -28.82
CA ALA A 90 -11.35 -5.62 -29.97
C ALA A 90 -12.23 -4.61 -30.71
N GLY A 91 -11.72 -3.43 -30.91
CA GLY A 91 -12.42 -2.38 -31.60
C GLY A 91 -13.19 -1.42 -30.69
N ASP A 92 -13.35 -1.67 -29.41
CA ASP A 92 -13.96 -0.73 -28.48
C ASP A 92 -13.12 0.54 -28.31
N VAL A 93 -13.80 1.64 -27.99
CA VAL A 93 -13.19 2.89 -27.55
C VAL A 93 -13.55 3.09 -26.08
N VAL A 94 -12.52 3.19 -25.23
CA VAL A 94 -12.66 3.38 -23.79
C VAL A 94 -12.03 4.71 -23.40
N LEU A 95 -12.79 5.55 -22.72
CA LEU A 95 -12.30 6.83 -22.17
C LEU A 95 -12.13 6.74 -20.66
N ALA A 96 -11.02 7.28 -20.16
CA ALA A 96 -10.78 7.51 -18.73
C ALA A 96 -9.98 8.81 -18.52
N CYS A 97 -10.02 9.36 -17.30
CA CYS A 97 -9.10 10.41 -16.89
C CYS A 97 -7.79 9.84 -16.33
N ASP A 98 -7.74 8.54 -16.12
CA ASP A 98 -6.60 7.77 -15.63
C ASP A 98 -5.83 7.17 -16.81
N PRO A 99 -4.51 7.40 -16.91
CA PRO A 99 -3.69 6.86 -18.00
C PRO A 99 -3.58 5.32 -18.00
N ASP A 100 -3.93 4.64 -16.91
CA ASP A 100 -3.98 3.17 -16.84
C ASP A 100 -5.02 2.57 -17.81
N VAL A 101 -5.91 3.39 -18.36
CA VAL A 101 -6.85 2.98 -19.42
C VAL A 101 -6.16 2.36 -20.63
N LEU A 102 -4.88 2.62 -20.88
CA LEU A 102 -4.13 2.00 -21.96
C LEU A 102 -4.09 0.47 -21.86
N MET A 103 -4.30 -0.11 -20.68
CA MET A 103 -4.39 -1.56 -20.47
C MET A 103 -5.46 -2.25 -21.30
N VAL A 104 -6.54 -1.55 -21.68
CA VAL A 104 -7.61 -2.13 -22.52
C VAL A 104 -7.10 -2.59 -23.88
N GLY A 105 -5.98 -2.03 -24.33
CA GLY A 105 -5.32 -2.40 -25.60
C GLY A 105 -4.83 -3.85 -25.64
N ALA A 106 -4.74 -4.53 -24.51
CA ALA A 106 -4.40 -5.96 -24.43
C ALA A 106 -5.29 -6.85 -25.31
N LYS A 107 -6.56 -6.47 -25.45
CA LYS A 107 -7.56 -7.16 -26.28
C LYS A 107 -7.87 -6.46 -27.62
N GLY A 108 -7.10 -5.43 -27.96
CA GLY A 108 -7.29 -4.68 -29.21
C GLY A 108 -8.32 -3.57 -29.13
N ALA A 109 -8.68 -3.13 -27.94
CA ALA A 109 -9.45 -1.91 -27.71
C ALA A 109 -8.55 -0.66 -27.77
N LEU A 110 -9.13 0.51 -27.97
CA LEU A 110 -8.46 1.80 -27.92
C LEU A 110 -8.79 2.48 -26.59
N GLY A 111 -7.81 2.57 -25.69
CA GLY A 111 -7.90 3.31 -24.45
C GLY A 111 -7.37 4.73 -24.63
N PHE A 112 -8.12 5.74 -24.21
CA PHE A 112 -7.71 7.14 -24.29
C PHE A 112 -7.82 7.80 -22.92
N CYS A 113 -6.70 8.34 -22.44
CA CYS A 113 -6.69 9.23 -21.30
C CYS A 113 -7.07 10.64 -21.78
N VAL A 114 -8.14 11.19 -21.20
CA VAL A 114 -8.72 12.49 -21.58
C VAL A 114 -8.80 13.42 -20.37
N SER A 115 -8.89 14.75 -20.59
CA SER A 115 -9.09 15.69 -19.50
C SER A 115 -10.48 15.54 -18.86
N GLN A 116 -10.65 16.04 -17.64
CA GLN A 116 -11.94 16.01 -16.95
C GLN A 116 -13.03 16.75 -17.74
N GLU A 117 -12.69 17.89 -18.37
CA GLU A 117 -13.63 18.66 -19.21
C GLU A 117 -14.01 17.89 -20.48
N GLU A 118 -13.05 17.21 -21.10
CA GLU A 118 -13.30 16.39 -22.29
C GLU A 118 -14.19 15.20 -21.92
N MET A 119 -13.92 14.55 -20.79
CA MET A 119 -14.75 13.45 -20.26
C MET A 119 -16.17 13.93 -19.96
N ALA A 120 -16.33 15.07 -19.29
CA ALA A 120 -17.64 15.62 -18.95
C ALA A 120 -18.48 15.90 -20.22
N LYS A 121 -17.88 16.48 -21.26
CA LYS A 121 -18.55 16.71 -22.55
C LYS A 121 -18.94 15.40 -23.24
N ALA A 122 -18.06 14.40 -23.20
CA ALA A 122 -18.34 13.09 -23.80
C ALA A 122 -19.48 12.36 -23.08
N LEU A 123 -19.55 12.43 -21.74
CA LEU A 123 -20.64 11.89 -20.95
C LEU A 123 -21.99 12.57 -21.23
N ALA A 124 -22.00 13.91 -21.34
CA ALA A 124 -23.20 14.68 -21.61
C ALA A 124 -23.77 14.46 -23.02
N SER A 125 -22.94 14.13 -24.00
CA SER A 125 -23.34 13.97 -25.42
C SER A 125 -23.41 12.52 -25.90
N ASP A 126 -22.77 11.57 -25.20
CA ASP A 126 -22.42 10.22 -25.67
C ASP A 126 -21.70 10.26 -27.03
N ALA A 127 -20.81 11.26 -27.19
CA ALA A 127 -20.02 11.45 -28.40
C ALA A 127 -18.63 11.98 -28.05
N TRP A 128 -17.63 11.50 -28.77
CA TRP A 128 -16.25 11.95 -28.62
C TRP A 128 -15.57 12.03 -29.98
N ILE A 129 -14.70 13.00 -30.17
CA ILE A 129 -13.95 13.20 -31.38
C ILE A 129 -12.50 12.80 -31.10
N ALA A 130 -12.09 11.69 -31.70
CA ALA A 130 -10.70 11.28 -31.71
C ALA A 130 -9.88 12.28 -32.56
N ARG A 131 -8.85 12.86 -31.98
CA ARG A 131 -7.89 13.67 -32.73
C ARG A 131 -7.09 12.76 -33.65
N GLU A 132 -6.51 13.33 -34.70
CA GLU A 132 -5.61 12.64 -35.60
C GLU A 132 -4.50 11.90 -34.83
N SER A 133 -4.22 10.66 -35.23
CA SER A 133 -3.25 9.78 -34.55
C SER A 133 -2.18 9.31 -35.53
N ARG A 134 -0.98 9.04 -35.01
CA ARG A 134 0.15 8.51 -35.79
C ARG A 134 0.44 7.08 -35.35
N PRO A 135 0.02 6.06 -36.14
CA PRO A 135 0.30 4.68 -35.76
C PRO A 135 1.79 4.35 -35.95
N LEU A 136 2.38 3.71 -34.96
CA LEU A 136 3.69 3.06 -35.04
C LEU A 136 3.51 1.56 -34.84
N ARG A 137 3.79 0.77 -35.89
CA ARG A 137 3.59 -0.67 -35.92
C ARG A 137 4.84 -1.41 -35.47
N ILE A 138 4.71 -2.23 -34.42
CA ILE A 138 5.81 -2.97 -33.79
C ILE A 138 5.49 -4.46 -33.86
N SER A 139 6.40 -5.24 -34.43
CA SER A 139 6.32 -6.70 -34.48
C SER A 139 7.30 -7.32 -33.48
N PHE A 140 6.80 -8.20 -32.63
CA PHE A 140 7.63 -9.03 -31.78
C PHE A 140 7.94 -10.36 -32.47
N VAL A 141 9.19 -10.79 -32.44
CA VAL A 141 9.68 -12.07 -32.95
C VAL A 141 10.55 -12.75 -31.90
N GLY A 142 10.83 -14.05 -32.09
CA GLY A 142 11.60 -14.81 -31.12
C GLY A 142 10.84 -15.11 -29.82
N GLU A 143 11.55 -15.69 -28.85
CA GLU A 143 11.02 -16.09 -27.55
C GLU A 143 11.75 -15.36 -26.44
N MET A 144 11.06 -15.02 -25.36
CA MET A 144 11.68 -14.45 -24.16
C MET A 144 12.52 -15.49 -23.42
N ALA A 145 13.66 -15.07 -22.88
CA ALA A 145 14.39 -15.88 -21.92
C ALA A 145 13.54 -16.11 -20.65
N SER A 146 13.78 -17.22 -19.95
CA SER A 146 12.98 -17.64 -18.79
C SER A 146 13.05 -16.71 -17.58
N ASP A 147 14.02 -15.81 -17.54
CA ASP A 147 14.26 -14.80 -16.52
C ASP A 147 13.74 -13.41 -16.90
N VAL A 148 13.20 -13.25 -18.12
CA VAL A 148 12.59 -12.03 -18.66
C VAL A 148 11.07 -12.09 -18.51
N ASP A 149 10.45 -10.97 -18.20
CA ASP A 149 8.99 -10.81 -18.20
C ASP A 149 8.55 -9.62 -19.08
N ALA A 150 7.23 -9.44 -19.23
CA ALA A 150 6.68 -8.36 -20.03
C ALA A 150 7.13 -6.96 -19.59
N ARG A 151 7.50 -6.78 -18.31
CA ARG A 151 7.99 -5.50 -17.79
C ARG A 151 9.40 -5.19 -18.30
N ASP A 152 10.24 -6.21 -18.52
CA ASP A 152 11.56 -6.04 -19.15
C ASP A 152 11.40 -5.61 -20.61
N VAL A 153 10.47 -6.23 -21.34
CA VAL A 153 10.11 -5.81 -22.71
C VAL A 153 9.60 -4.37 -22.70
N GLY A 154 8.71 -4.02 -21.78
CA GLY A 154 8.19 -2.66 -21.62
C GLY A 154 9.29 -1.62 -21.38
N ARG A 155 10.25 -1.93 -20.47
CA ARG A 155 11.40 -1.04 -20.19
C ARG A 155 12.30 -0.88 -21.41
N MET A 156 12.57 -1.96 -22.13
CA MET A 156 13.32 -1.90 -23.37
C MET A 156 12.61 -1.03 -24.42
N LEU A 157 11.29 -1.16 -24.59
CA LEU A 157 10.50 -0.30 -25.47
C LEU A 157 10.58 1.17 -25.03
N ILE A 158 10.42 1.46 -23.75
CA ILE A 158 10.55 2.82 -23.21
C ILE A 158 11.92 3.39 -23.57
N SER A 159 13.00 2.65 -23.37
CA SER A 159 14.35 3.09 -23.72
C SER A 159 14.53 3.33 -25.22
N ARG A 160 14.05 2.40 -26.06
CA ARG A 160 14.25 2.48 -27.52
C ARG A 160 13.37 3.53 -28.21
N LEU A 161 12.20 3.84 -27.63
CA LEU A 161 11.20 4.74 -28.22
C LEU A 161 11.21 6.14 -27.62
N ALA A 162 11.90 6.37 -26.53
CA ALA A 162 12.03 7.68 -25.90
C ALA A 162 12.51 8.74 -26.93
N GLY A 163 11.80 9.86 -27.04
CA GLY A 163 12.09 10.93 -27.99
C GLY A 163 11.78 10.59 -29.47
N ARG A 164 11.22 9.41 -29.76
CA ARG A 164 10.86 8.96 -31.12
C ARG A 164 9.35 8.85 -31.33
N VAL A 165 8.59 8.93 -30.29
CA VAL A 165 7.13 8.97 -30.26
C VAL A 165 6.64 10.27 -29.63
N THR A 166 5.43 10.65 -29.93
CA THR A 166 4.80 11.90 -29.52
C THR A 166 3.42 11.62 -28.91
N ALA A 167 2.79 12.62 -28.31
CA ALA A 167 1.48 12.49 -27.67
C ALA A 167 0.33 12.12 -28.64
N ASP A 168 0.55 12.20 -29.95
CA ASP A 168 -0.38 11.75 -30.99
C ASP A 168 -0.07 10.31 -31.49
N SER A 169 1.01 9.69 -31.00
CA SER A 169 1.37 8.32 -31.39
C SER A 169 0.41 7.28 -30.81
N VAL A 170 0.06 6.29 -31.64
CA VAL A 170 -0.64 5.06 -31.23
C VAL A 170 0.27 3.87 -31.52
N LEU A 171 0.65 3.13 -30.49
CA LEU A 171 1.50 1.95 -30.67
C LEU A 171 0.63 0.74 -30.99
N VAL A 172 0.93 0.06 -32.11
CA VAL A 172 0.20 -1.14 -32.54
C VAL A 172 1.15 -2.32 -32.50
N PHE A 173 0.90 -3.25 -31.58
CA PHE A 173 1.72 -4.43 -31.31
C PHE A 173 1.18 -5.65 -32.04
N ARG A 174 2.09 -6.51 -32.53
CA ARG A 174 1.79 -7.81 -33.10
C ARG A 174 2.86 -8.83 -32.76
N GLY A 175 2.47 -10.09 -32.63
CA GLY A 175 3.39 -11.21 -32.34
C GLY A 175 3.75 -11.31 -30.86
N GLY A 176 4.71 -12.18 -30.58
CA GLY A 176 5.07 -12.57 -29.21
C GLY A 176 4.00 -13.46 -28.56
N ASP A 177 4.44 -14.43 -27.76
CA ASP A 177 3.54 -15.27 -26.97
C ASP A 177 3.28 -14.62 -25.60
N PHE A 178 2.50 -13.56 -25.59
CA PHE A 178 2.11 -12.83 -24.39
C PHE A 178 0.72 -13.22 -23.94
N SER A 179 0.58 -13.58 -22.66
CA SER A 179 -0.72 -13.70 -21.98
C SER A 179 -1.49 -12.36 -22.00
N ILE A 180 -2.77 -12.40 -21.71
CA ILE A 180 -3.57 -11.16 -21.61
C ILE A 180 -3.03 -10.22 -20.54
N GLU A 181 -2.59 -10.73 -19.39
CA GLU A 181 -1.99 -9.93 -18.32
C GLU A 181 -0.70 -9.25 -18.78
N GLU A 182 0.18 -9.97 -19.48
CA GLU A 182 1.41 -9.42 -20.04
C GLU A 182 1.15 -8.35 -21.09
N ARG A 183 0.10 -8.52 -21.92
CA ARG A 183 -0.35 -7.49 -22.88
C ARG A 183 -0.89 -6.26 -22.15
N MET A 184 -1.64 -6.44 -21.05
CA MET A 184 -2.10 -5.31 -20.21
C MET A 184 -0.91 -4.52 -19.67
N ILE A 185 0.10 -5.21 -19.14
CA ILE A 185 1.34 -4.59 -18.67
C ILE A 185 2.02 -3.81 -19.79
N LEU A 186 2.23 -4.43 -20.95
CA LEU A 186 2.91 -3.79 -22.09
C LEU A 186 2.16 -2.54 -22.59
N CYS A 187 0.85 -2.64 -22.82
CA CYS A 187 0.06 -1.51 -23.27
C CYS A 187 0.07 -0.37 -22.25
N GLY A 188 -0.17 -0.69 -20.98
CA GLY A 188 -0.22 0.30 -19.91
C GLY A 188 1.12 0.99 -19.68
N MET A 189 2.25 0.25 -19.69
CA MET A 189 3.59 0.83 -19.54
C MET A 189 3.93 1.91 -20.57
N MET A 190 3.28 1.90 -21.73
CA MET A 190 3.51 2.89 -22.79
C MET A 190 3.06 4.30 -22.40
N GLN A 191 2.28 4.47 -21.35
CA GLN A 191 2.00 5.79 -20.77
C GLN A 191 3.28 6.55 -20.37
N LYS A 192 4.36 5.84 -19.99
CA LYS A 192 5.68 6.45 -19.71
C LYS A 192 6.30 7.16 -20.93
N LEU A 193 5.84 6.84 -22.12
CA LEU A 193 6.24 7.51 -23.36
C LEU A 193 5.32 8.68 -23.72
N GLY A 194 4.23 8.89 -22.97
CA GLY A 194 3.22 9.91 -23.24
C GLY A 194 2.44 9.67 -24.55
N VAL A 195 2.37 8.42 -25.03
CA VAL A 195 1.62 8.07 -26.22
C VAL A 195 0.12 8.14 -25.98
N ARG A 196 -0.64 8.36 -27.03
CA ARG A 196 -2.10 8.47 -26.97
C ARG A 196 -2.79 7.17 -26.62
N SER A 197 -2.34 6.05 -27.21
CA SER A 197 -2.86 4.70 -26.96
C SER A 197 -1.83 3.65 -27.34
N ALA A 198 -2.03 2.43 -26.86
CA ALA A 198 -1.24 1.26 -27.23
C ALA A 198 -2.14 0.03 -27.27
N LEU A 199 -2.05 -0.80 -28.30
CA LEU A 199 -2.92 -1.96 -28.44
C LEU A 199 -2.26 -3.12 -29.18
N PHE A 200 -2.71 -4.33 -28.90
CA PHE A 200 -2.39 -5.52 -29.68
C PHE A 200 -3.41 -5.72 -30.80
N ARG A 201 -2.93 -5.73 -32.04
CA ARG A 201 -3.76 -5.95 -33.22
C ARG A 201 -2.95 -6.57 -34.33
N ALA A 202 -3.60 -7.44 -35.13
CA ALA A 202 -3.02 -7.94 -36.38
C ALA A 202 -2.91 -6.82 -37.42
N PHE A 203 -1.80 -6.78 -38.14
CA PHE A 203 -1.59 -5.91 -39.29
C PHE A 203 -0.74 -6.64 -40.35
N SER A 204 -0.84 -6.24 -41.62
CA SER A 204 -0.06 -6.78 -42.73
C SER A 204 1.35 -6.17 -42.78
N GLY A 205 2.31 -6.88 -43.39
CA GLY A 205 3.71 -6.44 -43.47
C GLY A 205 4.55 -6.74 -42.22
N ALA A 206 5.83 -6.37 -42.27
CA ALA A 206 6.79 -6.65 -41.18
C ALA A 206 6.63 -5.72 -39.97
N GLY A 207 5.90 -4.62 -40.07
CA GLY A 207 5.89 -3.52 -39.12
C GLY A 207 7.06 -2.55 -39.38
N GLU A 208 6.97 -1.36 -38.77
CA GLU A 208 8.00 -0.32 -38.90
C GLU A 208 9.21 -0.62 -37.97
N ARG A 209 8.95 -1.37 -36.90
CA ARG A 209 9.94 -1.83 -35.93
C ARG A 209 9.77 -3.32 -35.67
N VAL A 210 10.86 -4.04 -35.71
CA VAL A 210 10.93 -5.45 -35.31
C VAL A 210 11.74 -5.54 -34.02
N ILE A 211 11.20 -6.22 -33.03
CA ILE A 211 11.82 -6.45 -31.73
C ILE A 211 12.01 -7.94 -31.56
N ASP A 212 13.24 -8.38 -31.43
CA ASP A 212 13.57 -9.75 -31.08
C ASP A 212 13.53 -9.92 -29.57
N LEU A 213 12.61 -10.74 -29.09
CA LEU A 213 12.42 -11.01 -27.67
C LEU A 213 13.61 -11.75 -27.05
N ALA A 214 14.39 -12.46 -27.86
CA ALA A 214 15.62 -13.11 -27.41
C ALA A 214 16.74 -12.12 -27.02
N GLU A 215 16.66 -10.86 -27.48
CA GLU A 215 17.60 -9.79 -27.12
C GLU A 215 17.24 -9.10 -25.79
N VAL A 216 16.04 -9.28 -25.27
CA VAL A 216 15.61 -8.62 -24.04
C VAL A 216 16.36 -9.19 -22.84
N ARG A 217 16.78 -8.33 -21.95
CA ARG A 217 17.46 -8.69 -20.71
C ARG A 217 16.73 -8.16 -19.48
N PRO A 218 16.84 -8.84 -18.34
CA PRO A 218 16.38 -8.29 -17.07
C PRO A 218 16.98 -6.91 -16.83
N SER A 219 16.17 -5.95 -16.41
CA SER A 219 16.58 -4.56 -16.32
C SER A 219 15.87 -3.81 -15.19
N PHE A 220 16.32 -2.59 -14.91
CA PHE A 220 15.68 -1.65 -14.01
C PHE A 220 15.39 -0.34 -14.74
N LEU A 221 14.23 0.27 -14.46
CA LEU A 221 14.00 1.67 -14.81
C LEU A 221 14.29 2.51 -13.58
N LEU A 222 15.25 3.41 -13.72
CA LEU A 222 15.71 4.29 -12.67
C LEU A 222 14.76 5.47 -12.47
N PRO A 223 14.76 6.16 -11.31
CA PRO A 223 13.92 7.33 -11.07
C PRO A 223 14.15 8.50 -12.04
N ASP A 224 15.32 8.55 -12.70
CA ASP A 224 15.65 9.55 -13.73
C ASP A 224 15.20 9.15 -15.15
N GLY A 225 14.45 8.04 -15.29
CA GLY A 225 13.94 7.54 -16.55
C GLY A 225 14.92 6.70 -17.38
N ARG A 226 16.16 6.51 -16.93
CA ARG A 226 17.13 5.63 -17.63
C ARG A 226 16.84 4.16 -17.31
N VAL A 227 17.02 3.31 -18.32
CA VAL A 227 16.99 1.86 -18.16
C VAL A 227 18.42 1.33 -18.02
N THR A 228 18.64 0.44 -17.07
CA THR A 228 19.93 -0.21 -16.84
C THR A 228 19.78 -1.71 -16.62
N GLU A 229 20.72 -2.50 -17.15
CA GLU A 229 20.88 -3.93 -16.88
C GLU A 229 21.89 -4.16 -15.74
N GLU A 230 22.53 -3.09 -15.27
CA GLU A 230 23.52 -3.17 -14.21
C GLU A 230 22.88 -3.40 -12.85
N ARG A 231 23.58 -4.10 -11.98
CA ARG A 231 23.24 -4.29 -10.59
C ARG A 231 23.10 -2.94 -9.88
N LEU A 232 22.06 -2.77 -9.12
CA LEU A 232 21.97 -1.62 -8.23
C LEU A 232 23.02 -1.75 -7.12
N SER A 233 23.96 -0.82 -7.09
CA SER A 233 25.18 -0.88 -6.25
C SER A 233 24.93 -0.67 -4.75
N SER A 234 23.72 -0.35 -4.36
CA SER A 234 23.37 -0.05 -2.96
C SER A 234 22.05 -0.71 -2.56
N GLY A 235 21.98 -1.12 -1.29
CA GLY A 235 20.84 -1.81 -0.71
C GLY A 235 19.53 -1.03 -0.81
N VAL A 236 18.42 -1.76 -0.70
CA VAL A 236 17.06 -1.22 -0.68
C VAL A 236 16.43 -1.40 0.70
N GLN A 237 15.59 -0.46 1.10
CA GLN A 237 14.88 -0.46 2.38
C GLN A 237 13.43 -0.92 2.22
N ALA A 238 12.91 -0.87 0.99
CA ALA A 238 11.54 -1.27 0.71
C ALA A 238 11.42 -2.05 -0.60
N VAL A 239 10.47 -2.95 -0.65
CA VAL A 239 10.05 -3.67 -1.85
C VAL A 239 8.53 -3.60 -1.91
N PHE A 240 8.00 -3.24 -3.08
CA PHE A 240 6.58 -3.25 -3.35
C PHE A 240 6.28 -4.16 -4.55
N VAL A 241 5.38 -5.11 -4.36
CA VAL A 241 4.87 -6.00 -5.43
C VAL A 241 3.36 -5.87 -5.46
N GLY A 242 2.82 -5.18 -6.45
CA GLY A 242 1.38 -4.90 -6.45
C GLY A 242 0.98 -3.77 -7.38
N GLY A 243 -0.15 -3.12 -7.04
CA GLY A 243 -0.72 -2.06 -7.84
C GLY A 243 -1.27 -2.55 -9.18
N ALA A 244 -1.53 -1.62 -10.09
CA ALA A 244 -2.14 -1.92 -11.38
C ALA A 244 -1.26 -2.82 -12.28
N TYR A 245 0.06 -2.71 -12.15
CA TYR A 245 1.02 -3.37 -13.04
C TYR A 245 1.74 -4.55 -12.41
N GLY A 246 1.60 -4.75 -11.12
CA GLY A 246 2.34 -5.74 -10.37
C GLY A 246 1.51 -6.64 -9.45
N GLY A 247 0.19 -6.46 -9.47
CA GLY A 247 -0.74 -7.15 -8.58
C GLY A 247 -1.51 -8.32 -9.21
N PHE A 248 -1.02 -8.92 -10.29
CA PHE A 248 -1.65 -10.09 -10.92
C PHE A 248 -1.43 -11.35 -10.09
N LEU A 249 -2.27 -12.37 -10.30
CA LEU A 249 -2.14 -13.64 -9.59
C LEU A 249 -0.76 -14.28 -9.79
N LYS A 250 -0.21 -14.16 -11.00
CA LYS A 250 1.12 -14.64 -11.34
C LYS A 250 2.24 -13.96 -10.54
N ASP A 251 2.08 -12.68 -10.25
CA ASP A 251 3.03 -11.94 -9.40
C ASP A 251 3.01 -12.45 -7.96
N MET A 252 1.81 -12.68 -7.42
CA MET A 252 1.65 -13.27 -6.08
C MET A 252 2.23 -14.68 -6.00
N GLU A 253 2.06 -15.49 -7.06
CA GLU A 253 2.66 -16.81 -7.19
C GLU A 253 4.19 -16.75 -7.18
N ILE A 254 4.79 -15.89 -8.02
CA ILE A 254 6.25 -15.74 -8.13
C ILE A 254 6.82 -15.30 -6.79
N LEU A 255 6.22 -14.29 -6.17
CA LEU A 255 6.65 -13.77 -4.87
C LEU A 255 6.55 -14.85 -3.78
N ALA A 256 5.42 -15.52 -3.68
CA ALA A 256 5.19 -16.58 -2.68
C ALA A 256 6.16 -17.74 -2.84
N LYS A 257 6.40 -18.19 -4.08
CA LYS A 257 7.37 -19.27 -4.37
C LYS A 257 8.79 -18.88 -3.99
N ALA A 258 9.20 -17.65 -4.26
CA ALA A 258 10.52 -17.16 -3.90
C ALA A 258 10.74 -17.05 -2.39
N LEU A 259 9.69 -16.68 -1.64
CA LEU A 259 9.72 -16.43 -0.19
C LEU A 259 9.47 -17.66 0.66
N ARG A 260 8.85 -18.72 0.13
CA ARG A 260 8.43 -19.90 0.91
C ARG A 260 9.59 -20.51 1.69
N GLY A 261 9.42 -20.65 3.00
CA GLY A 261 10.43 -21.16 3.91
C GLY A 261 11.63 -20.24 4.17
N LYS A 262 11.57 -18.99 3.70
CA LYS A 262 12.63 -17.98 3.89
C LYS A 262 12.11 -16.79 4.69
N ARG A 263 13.02 -15.89 5.07
CA ARG A 263 12.71 -14.63 5.74
C ARG A 263 13.20 -13.47 4.90
N ILE A 264 12.45 -12.38 4.91
CA ILE A 264 12.86 -11.10 4.31
C ILE A 264 14.15 -10.63 4.97
N ALA A 265 15.04 -10.03 4.18
CA ALA A 265 16.31 -9.49 4.64
C ALA A 265 16.11 -8.46 5.76
N ARG A 266 17.00 -8.46 6.75
CA ARG A 266 16.93 -7.50 7.85
C ARG A 266 17.03 -6.06 7.33
N GLY A 267 16.10 -5.21 7.71
CA GLY A 267 16.04 -3.81 7.29
C GLY A 267 15.28 -3.57 5.98
N VAL A 268 14.73 -4.62 5.36
CA VAL A 268 13.84 -4.49 4.20
C VAL A 268 12.39 -4.64 4.63
N ARG A 269 11.53 -3.76 4.14
CA ARG A 269 10.07 -3.85 4.25
C ARG A 269 9.50 -4.34 2.93
N LEU A 270 8.78 -5.45 2.93
CA LEU A 270 8.06 -5.95 1.76
C LEU A 270 6.57 -5.67 1.92
N SER A 271 5.98 -5.03 0.92
CA SER A 271 4.53 -4.87 0.78
C SER A 271 4.05 -5.56 -0.49
N ALA A 272 2.98 -6.34 -0.40
CA ALA A 272 2.34 -7.00 -1.53
C ALA A 272 0.88 -6.57 -1.62
N ALA A 273 0.41 -6.19 -2.82
CA ALA A 273 -0.95 -5.71 -3.06
C ALA A 273 -1.55 -6.35 -4.33
N PRO A 274 -2.42 -7.36 -4.21
CA PRO A 274 -3.17 -7.87 -5.36
C PRO A 274 -4.02 -6.78 -6.03
N ALA A 275 -4.09 -6.73 -7.36
CA ALA A 275 -4.73 -5.63 -8.10
C ALA A 275 -6.27 -5.69 -8.13
N ALA A 276 -6.89 -6.78 -7.70
CA ALA A 276 -8.34 -6.94 -7.69
C ALA A 276 -8.78 -7.88 -6.58
N ALA A 277 -10.03 -7.72 -6.10
CA ALA A 277 -10.61 -8.57 -5.07
C ALA A 277 -10.58 -10.06 -5.45
N LYS A 278 -10.88 -10.38 -6.71
CA LYS A 278 -10.80 -11.77 -7.21
C LYS A 278 -9.38 -12.33 -7.12
N VAL A 279 -8.36 -11.55 -7.48
CA VAL A 279 -6.95 -11.95 -7.36
C VAL A 279 -6.57 -12.15 -5.89
N TYR A 280 -7.06 -11.26 -5.02
CA TYR A 280 -6.84 -11.36 -3.58
C TYR A 280 -7.41 -12.67 -3.00
N GLU A 281 -8.67 -12.96 -3.32
CA GLU A 281 -9.38 -14.17 -2.89
C GLU A 281 -8.68 -15.44 -3.40
N GLU A 282 -8.28 -15.48 -4.67
CA GLU A 282 -7.60 -16.61 -5.30
C GLU A 282 -6.18 -16.79 -4.73
N ALA A 283 -5.40 -15.73 -4.59
CA ALA A 283 -4.06 -15.79 -3.98
C ALA A 283 -4.11 -16.22 -2.50
N ALA A 284 -5.16 -15.84 -1.78
CA ALA A 284 -5.40 -16.30 -0.41
C ALA A 284 -5.72 -17.80 -0.38
N SER A 285 -6.62 -18.26 -1.24
CA SER A 285 -7.02 -19.69 -1.31
C SER A 285 -5.87 -20.62 -1.71
N LEU A 286 -4.96 -20.14 -2.56
CA LEU A 286 -3.75 -20.85 -2.98
C LEU A 286 -2.59 -20.78 -1.96
N GLY A 287 -2.79 -20.05 -0.85
CA GLY A 287 -1.81 -19.91 0.21
C GLY A 287 -0.63 -18.98 -0.14
N TYR A 288 -0.74 -18.20 -1.22
CA TYR A 288 0.33 -17.26 -1.62
C TYR A 288 0.46 -16.11 -0.62
N LEU A 289 -0.67 -15.54 -0.19
CA LEU A 289 -0.65 -14.45 0.80
C LEU A 289 -0.10 -14.93 2.15
N ALA A 290 -0.44 -16.16 2.57
CA ALA A 290 0.11 -16.75 3.79
C ALA A 290 1.64 -16.88 3.72
N ALA A 291 2.18 -17.39 2.60
CA ALA A 291 3.63 -17.54 2.42
C ALA A 291 4.37 -16.18 2.45
N ILE A 292 3.77 -15.12 1.89
CA ILE A 292 4.31 -13.75 1.96
C ILE A 292 4.35 -13.26 3.41
N MET A 293 3.27 -13.45 4.16
CA MET A 293 3.17 -13.02 5.56
C MET A 293 4.11 -13.83 6.47
N GLU A 294 4.23 -15.13 6.26
CA GLU A 294 5.16 -15.99 6.98
C GLU A 294 6.62 -15.57 6.78
N ALA A 295 6.98 -15.08 5.59
CA ALA A 295 8.30 -14.53 5.33
C ALA A 295 8.55 -13.19 6.04
N GLY A 296 7.52 -12.53 6.56
CA GLY A 296 7.57 -11.22 7.20
C GLY A 296 7.10 -10.06 6.30
N GLY A 297 6.47 -10.35 5.15
CA GLY A 297 5.86 -9.36 4.28
C GLY A 297 4.50 -8.88 4.80
N LEU A 298 4.12 -7.69 4.37
CA LEU A 298 2.81 -7.10 4.62
C LEU A 298 1.93 -7.28 3.38
N VAL A 299 0.74 -7.81 3.55
CA VAL A 299 -0.28 -7.86 2.50
C VAL A 299 -1.20 -6.67 2.66
N LEU A 300 -1.27 -5.83 1.63
CA LEU A 300 -2.10 -4.63 1.57
C LEU A 300 -3.44 -4.90 0.89
N SER A 301 -4.32 -3.91 0.87
CA SER A 301 -5.59 -3.97 0.14
C SER A 301 -5.36 -4.06 -1.37
N GLN A 302 -6.37 -4.53 -2.10
CA GLN A 302 -6.34 -4.65 -3.56
C GLN A 302 -6.36 -3.32 -4.33
N CYS A 303 -6.38 -2.21 -3.62
CA CYS A 303 -6.30 -0.85 -4.19
C CYS A 303 -5.07 -0.11 -3.68
N ALA A 304 -4.09 -0.83 -3.12
CA ALA A 304 -2.88 -0.21 -2.60
C ALA A 304 -1.86 0.05 -3.70
N THR A 305 -1.23 1.20 -3.62
CA THR A 305 -0.19 1.67 -4.55
C THR A 305 1.04 2.17 -3.79
N PRO A 306 2.22 2.26 -4.44
CA PRO A 306 3.44 2.67 -3.75
C PRO A 306 3.39 4.09 -3.17
N ASP A 307 2.65 4.98 -3.82
CA ASP A 307 2.58 6.40 -3.50
C ASP A 307 1.63 6.74 -2.34
N TYR A 308 0.69 5.85 -2.03
CA TYR A 308 -0.29 6.09 -0.97
C TYR A 308 -0.07 5.20 0.25
N GLU A 309 -0.01 3.88 0.07
CA GLU A 309 0.01 2.92 1.18
C GLU A 309 1.40 2.36 1.49
N ALA A 310 2.37 2.48 0.56
CA ALA A 310 3.71 1.92 0.73
C ALA A 310 4.83 2.99 0.62
N ARG A 311 4.57 4.20 1.09
CA ARG A 311 5.54 5.32 1.03
C ARG A 311 6.86 5.01 1.73
N ILE A 312 7.91 5.64 1.21
CA ILE A 312 9.27 5.54 1.74
C ILE A 312 9.82 6.94 2.08
N GLY A 313 10.81 6.99 2.96
CA GLY A 313 11.48 8.25 3.32
C GLY A 313 12.37 8.78 2.20
N ALA A 314 12.66 10.08 2.21
CA ALA A 314 13.42 10.78 1.15
C ALA A 314 14.81 10.19 0.86
N ALA A 315 15.45 9.54 1.85
CA ALA A 315 16.75 8.87 1.69
C ALA A 315 16.64 7.36 1.43
N GLU A 316 15.42 6.82 1.40
CA GLU A 316 15.19 5.39 1.20
C GLU A 316 15.05 5.05 -0.30
N ARG A 317 15.28 3.79 -0.60
CA ARG A 317 15.17 3.20 -1.92
C ARG A 317 14.16 2.06 -1.89
N MET A 318 13.30 2.03 -2.91
CA MET A 318 12.30 0.99 -3.12
C MET A 318 12.56 0.29 -4.46
N ILE A 319 12.41 -1.01 -4.48
CA ILE A 319 12.18 -1.78 -5.72
C ILE A 319 10.68 -2.01 -5.85
N SER A 320 10.13 -1.72 -7.03
CA SER A 320 8.72 -1.96 -7.34
C SER A 320 8.56 -2.66 -8.68
N ASN A 321 7.52 -3.47 -8.82
CA ASN A 321 7.05 -3.99 -10.10
C ASN A 321 5.84 -3.21 -10.65
N ASP A 322 5.39 -2.18 -9.95
CA ASP A 322 4.44 -1.18 -10.46
C ASP A 322 5.20 -0.07 -11.20
N ILE A 323 4.55 0.60 -12.16
CA ILE A 323 5.23 1.55 -13.04
C ILE A 323 5.41 2.96 -12.44
N HIS A 324 4.79 3.25 -11.32
CA HIS A 324 4.82 4.57 -10.71
C HIS A 324 6.14 4.78 -9.94
N ASN A 325 7.06 5.52 -10.55
CA ASN A 325 8.40 5.75 -9.99
C ASN A 325 8.93 7.17 -10.16
N GLU A 326 8.07 8.13 -10.45
CA GLU A 326 8.47 9.53 -10.58
C GLU A 326 9.18 10.03 -9.31
N ALA A 327 10.16 10.91 -9.49
CA ALA A 327 10.93 11.46 -8.38
C ALA A 327 10.01 12.10 -7.32
N GLY A 328 10.12 11.64 -6.08
CA GLY A 328 9.28 12.09 -4.97
C GLY A 328 7.88 11.51 -4.89
N TYR A 329 7.47 10.68 -5.85
CA TYR A 329 6.14 10.07 -5.89
C TYR A 329 5.84 9.26 -4.62
N ALA A 330 6.69 8.32 -4.28
CA ALA A 330 6.58 7.55 -3.05
C ALA A 330 7.38 8.14 -1.86
N GLY A 331 7.96 9.33 -2.02
CA GLY A 331 8.77 10.00 -1.00
C GLY A 331 10.28 9.85 -1.22
N GLY A 332 10.76 8.69 -1.67
CA GLY A 332 12.18 8.39 -1.95
C GLY A 332 12.40 7.92 -3.38
N ALA A 333 13.51 7.22 -3.64
CA ALA A 333 13.86 6.72 -4.96
C ALA A 333 13.22 5.36 -5.23
N VAL A 334 12.39 5.26 -6.26
CA VAL A 334 11.73 4.01 -6.69
C VAL A 334 12.35 3.50 -7.99
N PHE A 335 12.78 2.25 -7.98
CA PHE A 335 13.37 1.54 -9.11
C PHE A 335 12.40 0.48 -9.60
N LEU A 336 12.02 0.53 -10.88
CA LEU A 336 11.09 -0.47 -11.42
C LEU A 336 11.83 -1.71 -11.87
N SER A 337 11.26 -2.88 -11.56
CA SER A 337 11.84 -4.17 -11.90
C SER A 337 10.78 -5.20 -12.31
N SER A 338 11.22 -6.42 -12.61
CA SER A 338 10.33 -7.58 -12.65
C SER A 338 9.94 -8.02 -11.24
N THR A 339 8.86 -8.80 -11.11
CA THR A 339 8.44 -9.39 -9.83
C THR A 339 9.51 -10.30 -9.25
N ARG A 340 10.26 -11.00 -10.09
CA ARG A 340 11.37 -11.87 -9.67
C ARG A 340 12.50 -11.07 -9.03
N ALA A 341 12.94 -9.99 -9.69
CA ALA A 341 13.99 -9.12 -9.14
C ALA A 341 13.53 -8.44 -7.84
N ALA A 342 12.25 -8.05 -7.73
CA ALA A 342 11.68 -7.54 -6.50
C ALA A 342 11.69 -8.58 -5.36
N ALA A 343 11.35 -9.83 -5.65
CA ALA A 343 11.40 -10.93 -4.67
C ALA A 343 12.84 -11.20 -4.18
N GLU A 344 13.81 -11.17 -5.09
CA GLU A 344 15.23 -11.31 -4.73
C GLU A 344 15.71 -10.15 -3.87
N ALA A 345 15.34 -8.92 -4.21
CA ALA A 345 15.64 -7.74 -3.40
C ALA A 345 15.06 -7.86 -1.98
N ALA A 346 13.87 -8.41 -1.83
CA ALA A 346 13.28 -8.65 -0.53
C ALA A 346 14.09 -9.65 0.31
N LEU A 347 14.67 -10.67 -0.31
CA LEU A 347 15.46 -11.70 0.37
C LEU A 347 16.90 -11.27 0.67
N LEU A 348 17.51 -10.49 -0.21
CA LEU A 348 18.94 -10.17 -0.17
C LEU A 348 19.20 -8.75 0.35
N GLY A 349 18.22 -7.86 0.30
CA GLY A 349 18.41 -6.42 0.54
C GLY A 349 19.21 -5.71 -0.58
N MET A 350 19.66 -6.47 -1.59
CA MET A 350 20.37 -5.98 -2.77
C MET A 350 19.89 -6.75 -4.01
N PRO A 351 19.24 -6.12 -5.00
CA PRO A 351 18.77 -6.80 -6.19
C PRO A 351 19.91 -7.13 -7.15
N ASP A 352 19.87 -8.34 -7.68
CA ASP A 352 20.65 -8.73 -8.86
C ASP A 352 19.74 -8.67 -10.10
N GLY A 353 20.14 -7.93 -11.12
CA GLY A 353 19.46 -7.93 -12.42
C GLY A 353 19.60 -9.23 -13.21
N SER A 354 20.49 -10.13 -12.82
CA SER A 354 20.75 -11.40 -13.52
C SER A 354 20.17 -12.60 -12.76
N THR A 355 18.96 -13.03 -13.07
CA THR A 355 18.29 -14.18 -12.42
C THR A 355 18.49 -15.50 -13.15
N GLY A 356 19.51 -15.66 -13.97
CA GLY A 356 19.69 -16.79 -14.88
C GLY A 356 20.79 -17.78 -14.57
N ARG A 357 21.64 -17.58 -13.58
CA ARG A 357 22.64 -18.59 -13.20
C ARG A 357 22.52 -18.87 -11.72
N GLY A 358 22.13 -20.13 -11.41
CA GLY A 358 22.07 -20.64 -10.06
C GLY A 358 23.31 -20.24 -9.28
N MET A 359 23.18 -19.23 -8.45
CA MET A 359 24.16 -19.00 -7.41
C MET A 359 24.16 -20.22 -6.52
N PRO A 360 25.33 -20.79 -6.18
CA PRO A 360 25.37 -21.73 -5.09
C PRO A 360 24.71 -21.03 -3.91
N SER A 361 23.65 -21.64 -3.39
CA SER A 361 23.17 -21.32 -2.06
C SER A 361 24.43 -21.12 -1.22
N PRO A 362 24.68 -19.95 -0.62
CA PRO A 362 25.69 -19.90 0.39
C PRO A 362 25.15 -20.87 1.43
N LYS A 363 25.78 -22.06 1.52
CA LYS A 363 25.90 -22.76 2.77
C LYS A 363 26.68 -21.81 3.68
N ARG A 364 26.01 -20.73 4.08
CA ARG A 364 26.28 -20.14 5.35
C ARG A 364 25.80 -21.23 6.31
N GLU A 365 26.66 -22.17 6.60
CA GLU A 365 26.74 -22.63 7.95
C GLU A 365 26.65 -21.35 8.76
N LEU A 366 25.47 -21.06 9.25
CA LEU A 366 25.34 -20.39 10.50
C LEU A 366 26.17 -21.27 11.46
N SER A 367 27.49 -21.04 11.48
CA SER A 367 28.15 -21.06 12.75
C SER A 367 27.37 -20.03 13.55
N VAL A 368 26.30 -20.49 14.15
CA VAL A 368 25.86 -19.99 15.43
C VAL A 368 27.15 -20.10 16.23
N ARG A 369 27.97 -19.04 16.22
CA ARG A 369 28.60 -18.65 17.44
C ARG A 369 27.38 -18.51 18.34
N GLU A 370 27.14 -19.54 19.10
CA GLU A 370 26.64 -19.42 20.42
C GLU A 370 27.60 -18.43 21.13
N GLU A 371 27.44 -17.13 20.79
CA GLU A 371 27.55 -16.16 21.84
C GLU A 371 26.57 -16.72 22.84
N LYS A 372 27.11 -17.33 23.90
CA LYS A 372 26.40 -17.65 25.10
C LYS A 372 25.49 -16.46 25.30
N ARG A 373 24.22 -16.59 24.86
CA ARG A 373 23.14 -15.81 25.40
C ARG A 373 23.33 -16.04 26.88
N ALA A 374 23.95 -15.06 27.54
CA ALA A 374 23.71 -14.93 28.94
C ALA A 374 22.20 -14.97 29.01
N GLU A 375 21.65 -16.10 29.45
CA GLU A 375 20.27 -16.21 29.88
C GLU A 375 20.15 -15.11 30.92
N MET A 376 19.82 -13.93 30.47
CA MET A 376 19.29 -12.90 31.31
C MET A 376 17.93 -13.47 31.68
N ARG A 377 17.95 -14.32 32.75
CA ARG A 377 16.75 -14.79 33.42
C ARG A 377 15.96 -13.54 33.69
N VAL A 378 14.90 -13.33 32.91
CA VAL A 378 13.89 -12.32 33.23
C VAL A 378 13.51 -12.60 34.67
N PRO A 379 13.66 -11.64 35.59
CA PRO A 379 13.25 -11.84 36.97
C PRO A 379 11.81 -12.30 36.95
N SER A 380 11.53 -13.45 37.54
CA SER A 380 10.25 -14.17 37.44
C SER A 380 9.09 -13.45 38.12
N SER A 381 9.26 -12.21 38.61
CA SER A 381 8.18 -11.39 39.17
C SER A 381 8.60 -9.92 39.28
N GLN A 382 8.43 -9.13 38.21
CA GLN A 382 8.32 -7.68 38.43
C GLN A 382 6.89 -7.37 38.90
N MET A 383 6.80 -6.70 40.03
CA MET A 383 5.55 -6.24 40.61
C MET A 383 5.40 -4.73 40.41
N LEU A 384 4.25 -4.32 39.90
CA LEU A 384 3.86 -2.91 39.81
C LEU A 384 2.70 -2.68 40.79
N THR A 385 2.87 -1.77 41.73
CA THR A 385 1.80 -1.39 42.68
C THR A 385 1.50 0.08 42.48
N GLY A 386 0.21 0.41 42.27
CA GLY A 386 -0.20 1.78 42.02
C GLY A 386 -1.63 2.06 42.45
N ARG A 387 -1.92 3.37 42.60
CA ARG A 387 -3.26 3.90 42.85
C ARG A 387 -4.05 3.84 41.53
N VAL A 388 -5.31 3.47 41.64
CA VAL A 388 -6.23 3.34 40.51
C VAL A 388 -6.89 4.67 40.14
N TRP A 389 -6.80 5.02 38.89
CA TRP A 389 -7.67 5.98 38.21
C TRP A 389 -8.66 5.22 37.36
N LYS A 390 -9.97 5.34 37.70
CA LYS A 390 -11.01 4.53 37.07
C LYS A 390 -11.73 5.28 35.94
N PHE A 391 -11.90 4.59 34.82
CA PHE A 391 -12.60 5.06 33.64
C PHE A 391 -13.69 4.07 33.21
N GLY A 392 -14.67 4.56 32.43
CA GLY A 392 -15.72 3.75 31.81
C GLY A 392 -15.27 3.04 30.52
N ASP A 393 -16.28 2.66 29.73
CA ASP A 393 -16.12 2.13 28.38
C ASP A 393 -15.83 3.25 27.36
N ASP A 394 -15.35 2.89 26.17
CA ASP A 394 -15.21 3.74 24.98
C ASP A 394 -14.40 5.05 25.22
N ILE A 395 -13.34 4.97 26.00
CA ILE A 395 -12.42 6.10 26.15
C ILE A 395 -11.64 6.29 24.85
N ASP A 396 -12.04 7.29 24.08
CA ASP A 396 -11.41 7.59 22.79
C ASP A 396 -10.16 8.45 22.91
N THR A 397 -9.41 8.55 21.81
CA THR A 397 -8.14 9.29 21.77
C THR A 397 -8.33 10.81 21.92
N ASP A 398 -9.51 11.37 21.61
CA ASP A 398 -9.85 12.78 21.87
C ASP A 398 -10.17 13.06 23.34
N ILE A 399 -10.67 12.05 24.07
CA ILE A 399 -10.81 12.12 25.53
C ILE A 399 -9.44 12.06 26.18
N ILE A 400 -8.54 11.19 25.69
CA ILE A 400 -7.17 11.08 26.23
C ILE A 400 -6.40 12.37 26.03
N ILE A 401 -6.43 12.93 24.80
CA ILE A 401 -5.83 14.22 24.50
C ILE A 401 -6.58 14.91 23.35
N PRO A 402 -7.26 16.03 23.58
CA PRO A 402 -7.97 16.76 22.53
C PRO A 402 -7.02 17.30 21.46
N THR A 403 -7.45 17.21 20.18
CA THR A 403 -6.66 17.58 19.01
C THR A 403 -6.08 18.98 19.08
N GLN A 404 -6.81 19.93 19.64
CA GLN A 404 -6.40 21.34 19.75
C GLN A 404 -5.13 21.55 20.58
N HIS A 405 -4.80 20.62 21.47
CA HIS A 405 -3.62 20.72 22.33
C HIS A 405 -2.38 20.01 21.75
N LEU A 406 -2.52 19.32 20.62
CA LEU A 406 -1.40 18.65 19.96
C LEU A 406 -0.43 19.59 19.24
N SER A 407 -0.81 20.86 19.06
CA SER A 407 0.03 21.90 18.46
C SER A 407 0.98 22.59 19.45
N TYR A 408 0.91 22.30 20.73
CA TYR A 408 1.80 22.90 21.73
C TYR A 408 3.25 22.49 21.54
N ALA A 409 4.16 23.39 21.86
CA ALA A 409 5.58 23.26 21.58
C ALA A 409 6.27 22.18 22.45
N SER A 410 5.72 21.86 23.62
CA SER A 410 6.33 20.92 24.57
C SER A 410 5.35 19.89 25.11
N TRP A 411 5.86 18.69 25.43
CA TRP A 411 5.07 17.65 26.09
C TRP A 411 4.62 18.07 27.49
N GLU A 412 5.33 18.95 28.18
CA GLU A 412 4.93 19.49 29.49
C GLU A 412 3.64 20.32 29.41
N GLU A 413 3.44 21.02 28.29
CA GLU A 413 2.18 21.73 28.01
C GLU A 413 1.07 20.77 27.64
N VAL A 414 1.34 19.84 26.72
CA VAL A 414 0.36 18.83 26.26
C VAL A 414 -0.18 18.01 27.43
N LYS A 415 0.67 17.53 28.35
CA LYS A 415 0.27 16.74 29.53
C LYS A 415 -0.76 17.43 30.43
N ARG A 416 -0.76 18.76 30.50
CA ARG A 416 -1.71 19.51 31.33
C ARG A 416 -3.17 19.37 30.87
N HIS A 417 -3.37 18.92 29.64
CA HIS A 417 -4.68 18.73 29.03
C HIS A 417 -5.07 17.25 28.87
N MET A 418 -4.28 16.34 29.46
CA MET A 418 -4.58 14.90 29.43
C MET A 418 -5.89 14.61 30.18
N PHE A 419 -6.81 13.93 29.51
CA PHE A 419 -8.17 13.63 29.97
C PHE A 419 -9.02 14.85 30.32
N GLU A 420 -8.66 16.05 29.87
CA GLU A 420 -9.36 17.31 30.16
C GLU A 420 -10.87 17.26 29.87
N PRO A 421 -11.38 16.63 28.77
CA PRO A 421 -12.81 16.58 28.49
C PRO A 421 -13.62 15.78 29.52
N LEU A 422 -12.98 14.83 30.23
CA LEU A 422 -13.64 13.93 31.17
C LEU A 422 -13.19 14.16 32.62
N ARG A 423 -11.89 14.42 32.81
CA ARG A 423 -11.22 14.50 34.11
C ARG A 423 -10.15 15.60 34.12
N PRO A 424 -10.52 16.89 34.10
CA PRO A 424 -9.56 17.99 33.99
C PRO A 424 -8.60 18.09 35.19
N GLU A 425 -8.96 17.53 36.35
CA GLU A 425 -8.12 17.45 37.53
C GLU A 425 -6.99 16.41 37.41
N LEU A 426 -7.19 15.35 36.57
CA LEU A 426 -6.29 14.19 36.50
C LEU A 426 -4.86 14.58 36.16
N ALA A 427 -4.67 15.46 35.16
CA ALA A 427 -3.34 15.89 34.75
C ALA A 427 -2.49 16.55 35.85
N ARG A 428 -3.13 17.09 36.89
CA ARG A 428 -2.48 17.72 38.04
C ARG A 428 -2.26 16.75 39.19
N GLU A 429 -3.10 15.72 39.32
CA GLU A 429 -3.13 14.81 40.46
C GLU A 429 -2.42 13.47 40.22
N ILE A 430 -2.19 13.13 38.95
CA ILE A 430 -1.54 11.89 38.55
C ILE A 430 -0.08 11.87 39.01
N ARG A 431 0.36 10.72 39.47
CA ARG A 431 1.73 10.49 39.98
C ARG A 431 2.38 9.35 39.23
N GLU A 432 3.70 9.36 39.18
CA GLU A 432 4.46 8.23 38.66
C GLU A 432 4.10 6.94 39.40
N GLY A 433 3.77 5.90 38.64
CA GLY A 433 3.34 4.60 39.17
C GLY A 433 1.83 4.46 39.35
N ASP A 434 1.01 5.49 39.11
CA ASP A 434 -0.44 5.35 39.07
C ASP A 434 -0.86 4.44 37.93
N ILE A 435 -1.99 3.76 38.08
CA ILE A 435 -2.52 2.76 37.16
C ILE A 435 -3.89 3.20 36.65
N LEU A 436 -4.07 3.23 35.34
CA LEU A 436 -5.41 3.44 34.75
C LEU A 436 -6.17 2.11 34.73
N VAL A 437 -7.42 2.11 35.16
CA VAL A 437 -8.34 0.97 35.04
C VAL A 437 -9.58 1.43 34.30
N ALA A 438 -9.87 0.78 33.17
CA ALA A 438 -10.93 1.18 32.27
C ALA A 438 -11.87 0.02 31.88
N GLY A 439 -12.98 0.35 31.27
CA GLY A 439 -13.93 -0.61 30.71
C GLY A 439 -13.48 -1.16 29.36
N SER A 440 -14.43 -1.38 28.47
CA SER A 440 -14.20 -1.92 27.14
C SER A 440 -13.72 -0.86 26.15
N ASN A 441 -12.95 -1.28 25.12
CA ASN A 441 -12.60 -0.48 23.96
C ASN A 441 -11.81 0.80 24.27
N PHE A 442 -10.86 0.72 25.24
CA PHE A 442 -10.01 1.85 25.62
C PHE A 442 -9.07 2.24 24.45
N GLY A 443 -8.95 3.53 24.19
CA GLY A 443 -8.11 4.06 23.10
C GLY A 443 -8.78 3.97 21.72
N CYS A 444 -10.11 3.89 21.65
CA CYS A 444 -10.85 3.95 20.40
C CYS A 444 -10.72 5.32 19.72
N GLY A 445 -11.31 5.49 18.53
CA GLY A 445 -11.23 6.72 17.76
C GLY A 445 -10.07 6.74 16.77
N SER A 446 -9.41 7.90 16.64
CA SER A 446 -8.37 8.09 15.62
C SER A 446 -7.03 7.44 16.01
N SER A 447 -6.20 7.13 14.99
CA SER A 447 -4.90 6.45 15.15
C SER A 447 -3.79 7.34 15.71
N ARG A 448 -4.07 8.12 16.74
CA ARG A 448 -3.13 9.09 17.30
C ARG A 448 -2.09 8.41 18.19
N GLU A 449 -0.85 8.44 17.75
CA GLU A 449 0.30 8.01 18.54
C GLU A 449 0.46 8.88 19.79
N GLN A 450 0.17 10.20 19.67
CA GLN A 450 0.25 11.18 20.74
C GLN A 450 -0.61 10.84 21.96
N ALA A 451 -1.74 10.15 21.79
CA ALA A 451 -2.58 9.70 22.91
C ALA A 451 -1.85 8.66 23.78
N ALA A 452 -1.06 7.79 23.19
CA ALA A 452 -0.23 6.84 23.93
C ALA A 452 1.03 7.50 24.51
N GLU A 453 1.62 8.44 23.78
CA GLU A 453 2.83 9.16 24.17
C GLU A 453 2.56 10.09 25.36
N VAL A 454 1.44 10.80 25.41
CA VAL A 454 1.08 11.66 26.54
C VAL A 454 0.90 10.84 27.83
N ILE A 455 0.31 9.65 27.75
CA ILE A 455 0.19 8.74 28.89
C ILE A 455 1.58 8.26 29.35
N ALA A 456 2.43 7.82 28.42
CA ALA A 456 3.79 7.37 28.74
C ALA A 456 4.63 8.48 29.41
N THR A 457 4.51 9.71 28.93
CA THR A 457 5.25 10.87 29.47
C THR A 457 4.68 11.40 30.78
N SER A 458 3.45 11.06 31.16
CA SER A 458 2.85 11.41 32.44
C SER A 458 3.32 10.53 33.62
N GLY A 459 4.10 9.48 33.33
CA GLY A 459 4.57 8.52 34.36
C GLY A 459 3.65 7.31 34.56
N ILE A 460 2.53 7.23 33.83
CA ILE A 460 1.66 6.03 33.80
C ILE A 460 2.36 4.94 33.00
N ARG A 461 2.63 3.82 33.67
CA ARG A 461 3.30 2.68 33.04
C ARG A 461 2.40 1.47 32.83
N CYS A 462 1.19 1.49 33.38
CA CYS A 462 0.25 0.37 33.29
C CYS A 462 -1.19 0.87 33.08
N ILE A 463 -1.87 0.27 32.11
CA ILE A 463 -3.31 0.43 31.90
C ILE A 463 -3.93 -0.96 31.92
N ILE A 464 -4.99 -1.14 32.70
CA ILE A 464 -5.77 -2.37 32.79
C ILE A 464 -7.15 -2.07 32.23
N ALA A 465 -7.62 -2.83 31.25
CA ALA A 465 -8.96 -2.63 30.68
C ALA A 465 -9.64 -3.96 30.37
N LYS A 466 -10.97 -3.91 30.14
CA LYS A 466 -11.68 -5.08 29.62
C LYS A 466 -11.24 -5.42 28.20
N SER A 467 -10.99 -4.40 27.38
CA SER A 467 -10.40 -4.53 26.02
C SER A 467 -9.80 -3.20 25.56
N PHE A 468 -8.94 -3.26 24.56
CA PHE A 468 -8.27 -2.10 23.94
C PHE A 468 -8.54 -2.03 22.45
N ALA A 469 -8.57 -0.81 21.90
CA ALA A 469 -8.52 -0.60 20.46
C ALA A 469 -7.14 -1.00 19.91
N ARG A 470 -7.10 -1.73 18.79
CA ARG A 470 -5.87 -2.36 18.27
C ARG A 470 -4.75 -1.37 17.97
N ILE A 471 -5.07 -0.20 17.45
CA ILE A 471 -4.08 0.82 17.09
C ILE A 471 -3.48 1.41 18.36
N PHE A 472 -4.32 1.79 19.33
CA PHE A 472 -3.86 2.30 20.61
C PHE A 472 -2.99 1.27 21.34
N PHE A 473 -3.37 -0.01 21.31
CA PHE A 473 -2.59 -1.09 21.93
C PHE A 473 -1.14 -1.12 21.41
N ARG A 474 -0.95 -1.03 20.09
CA ARG A 474 0.39 -0.99 19.48
C ARG A 474 1.16 0.27 19.85
N ASN A 475 0.52 1.43 19.77
CA ASN A 475 1.14 2.71 20.08
C ASN A 475 1.58 2.77 21.55
N ALA A 476 0.76 2.29 22.48
CA ALA A 476 1.08 2.29 23.89
C ALA A 476 2.28 1.38 24.24
N ILE A 477 2.33 0.17 23.66
CA ILE A 477 3.48 -0.72 23.84
C ILE A 477 4.75 -0.11 23.23
N ASN A 478 4.66 0.51 22.06
CA ASN A 478 5.79 1.19 21.42
C ASN A 478 6.33 2.36 22.26
N ASN A 479 5.48 2.96 23.09
CA ASN A 479 5.83 4.01 24.05
C ASN A 479 6.19 3.47 25.45
N GLY A 480 6.25 2.15 25.63
CA GLY A 480 6.67 1.52 26.89
C GLY A 480 5.59 1.45 27.97
N VAL A 481 4.32 1.59 27.60
CA VAL A 481 3.18 1.43 28.51
C VAL A 481 2.73 -0.02 28.53
N LEU A 482 2.63 -0.61 29.73
CA LEU A 482 2.12 -1.97 29.91
C LEU A 482 0.59 -1.99 29.78
N LEU A 483 0.07 -2.74 28.83
CA LEU A 483 -1.37 -2.94 28.66
C LEU A 483 -1.77 -4.35 29.07
N ILE A 484 -2.81 -4.44 29.92
CA ILE A 484 -3.30 -5.72 30.45
C ILE A 484 -4.82 -5.82 30.19
N GLU A 485 -5.23 -6.81 29.41
CA GLU A 485 -6.64 -7.16 29.32
C GLU A 485 -7.03 -8.04 30.50
N CYS A 486 -7.93 -7.53 31.33
CA CYS A 486 -8.48 -8.24 32.49
C CYS A 486 -9.97 -7.90 32.65
N PRO A 487 -10.87 -8.59 31.91
CA PRO A 487 -12.30 -8.24 31.89
C PRO A 487 -12.98 -8.22 33.26
N ALA A 488 -12.50 -9.02 34.19
CA ALA A 488 -13.11 -9.15 35.52
C ALA A 488 -12.73 -8.05 36.51
N LEU A 489 -11.58 -7.39 36.36
CA LEU A 489 -11.07 -6.44 37.38
C LEU A 489 -11.84 -5.11 37.39
N PRO A 490 -12.16 -4.46 36.26
CA PRO A 490 -12.75 -3.12 36.26
C PRO A 490 -14.08 -3.01 37.01
N ASP A 491 -14.85 -4.08 37.09
CA ASP A 491 -16.14 -4.07 37.82
C ASP A 491 -15.98 -4.16 39.35
N HIS A 492 -14.77 -4.49 39.84
CA HIS A 492 -14.51 -4.74 41.25
C HIS A 492 -13.61 -3.69 41.90
N VAL A 493 -12.98 -2.80 41.12
CA VAL A 493 -12.14 -1.72 41.67
C VAL A 493 -12.89 -0.41 41.71
N ARG A 494 -12.52 0.44 42.66
CA ARG A 494 -13.02 1.81 42.79
C ARG A 494 -11.88 2.79 42.57
N GLU A 495 -12.26 4.02 42.29
CA GLU A 495 -11.33 5.15 42.22
C GLU A 495 -10.53 5.25 43.53
N GLY A 496 -9.22 5.41 43.37
CA GLY A 496 -8.30 5.53 44.50
C GLY A 496 -7.87 4.21 45.16
N ASP A 497 -8.46 3.07 44.77
CA ASP A 497 -8.01 1.76 45.26
C ASP A 497 -6.52 1.53 44.88
N THR A 498 -5.87 0.64 45.61
CA THR A 498 -4.52 0.19 45.26
C THR A 498 -4.58 -1.21 44.65
N VAL A 499 -3.96 -1.39 43.48
CA VAL A 499 -3.79 -2.70 42.85
C VAL A 499 -2.32 -3.05 42.69
N THR A 500 -2.00 -4.34 42.77
CA THR A 500 -0.66 -4.86 42.52
C THR A 500 -0.70 -5.81 41.32
N VAL A 501 0.03 -5.47 40.28
CA VAL A 501 0.20 -6.29 39.10
C VAL A 501 1.43 -7.15 39.23
N ILE A 502 1.27 -8.45 39.23
CA ILE A 502 2.36 -9.44 39.11
C ILE A 502 2.41 -9.83 37.63
N ILE A 503 3.38 -9.29 36.91
CA ILE A 503 3.45 -9.42 35.45
C ILE A 503 3.54 -10.90 35.07
N ASN A 504 2.79 -11.30 34.03
CA ASN A 504 2.67 -12.68 33.57
C ASN A 504 2.02 -13.68 34.54
N ASP A 505 1.39 -13.22 35.62
CA ASP A 505 0.69 -14.06 36.57
C ASP A 505 -0.73 -13.53 36.90
N CYS A 506 -0.84 -12.48 37.71
CA CYS A 506 -2.14 -11.99 38.13
C CYS A 506 -2.12 -10.53 38.59
N ILE A 507 -3.31 -9.97 38.80
CA ILE A 507 -3.50 -8.71 39.54
C ILE A 507 -4.08 -9.03 40.90
N LEU A 508 -3.52 -8.41 41.94
CA LEU A 508 -4.01 -8.51 43.32
C LEU A 508 -4.79 -7.25 43.68
N HIS A 509 -6.01 -7.41 44.16
CA HIS A 509 -6.83 -6.34 44.70
C HIS A 509 -7.64 -6.84 45.89
N GLN A 510 -7.52 -6.21 47.04
CA GLN A 510 -8.23 -6.55 48.27
C GLN A 510 -8.17 -8.05 48.64
N GLY A 511 -6.99 -8.68 48.49
CA GLY A 511 -6.79 -10.10 48.75
C GLY A 511 -7.29 -11.07 47.67
N LYS A 512 -7.96 -10.59 46.63
CA LYS A 512 -8.43 -11.38 45.51
C LYS A 512 -7.43 -11.39 44.37
N ARG A 513 -7.27 -12.55 43.70
CA ARG A 513 -6.40 -12.73 42.53
C ARG A 513 -7.23 -12.73 41.26
N TYR A 514 -6.78 -11.94 40.27
CA TYR A 514 -7.34 -11.88 38.93
C TYR A 514 -6.26 -12.36 37.97
N PRO A 515 -6.39 -13.56 37.37
CA PRO A 515 -5.39 -14.09 36.44
C PRO A 515 -5.31 -13.23 35.19
N ILE A 516 -4.09 -13.05 34.67
CA ILE A 516 -3.84 -12.29 33.43
C ILE A 516 -3.11 -13.16 32.39
N PRO A 517 -3.31 -12.90 31.09
CA PRO A 517 -2.58 -13.61 30.04
C PRO A 517 -1.08 -13.38 30.15
N ARG A 518 -0.31 -14.40 29.79
CA ARG A 518 1.15 -14.23 29.66
C ARG A 518 1.46 -13.39 28.44
N MET A 519 2.26 -12.36 28.63
CA MET A 519 2.77 -11.53 27.55
C MET A 519 3.93 -12.23 26.84
N GLN A 520 4.02 -12.07 25.52
CA GLN A 520 5.16 -12.56 24.76
C GLN A 520 6.45 -11.86 25.21
N GLU A 521 7.55 -12.60 25.32
CA GLU A 521 8.81 -12.12 25.90
C GLU A 521 9.41 -10.92 25.16
N ASN A 522 9.27 -10.87 23.82
CA ASN A 522 9.71 -9.74 23.01
C ASN A 522 8.94 -8.44 23.32
N LEU A 523 7.62 -8.51 23.53
CA LEU A 523 6.81 -7.36 23.95
C LEU A 523 7.19 -6.90 25.35
N TYR A 524 7.41 -7.83 26.25
CA TYR A 524 7.82 -7.52 27.61
C TYR A 524 9.18 -6.81 27.67
N ARG A 525 10.16 -7.28 26.90
CA ARG A 525 11.47 -6.61 26.76
C ARG A 525 11.34 -5.19 26.21
N LEU A 526 10.45 -4.99 25.25
CA LEU A 526 10.19 -3.67 24.66
C LEU A 526 9.65 -2.69 25.72
N ILE A 527 8.69 -3.13 26.52
CA ILE A 527 8.11 -2.32 27.60
C ILE A 527 9.18 -2.01 28.67
N LEU A 528 9.99 -2.99 29.07
CA LEU A 528 11.08 -2.79 30.02
C LEU A 528 12.15 -1.81 29.54
N ALA A 529 12.41 -1.79 28.25
CA ALA A 529 13.32 -0.81 27.62
C ALA A 529 12.74 0.62 27.62
N GLY A 530 11.45 0.78 27.97
CA GLY A 530 10.74 2.06 27.93
C GLY A 530 10.28 2.45 26.53
N GLY A 531 10.00 1.46 25.66
CA GLY A 531 9.45 1.60 24.33
C GLY A 531 10.43 1.30 23.21
N LEU A 532 9.91 1.31 21.97
CA LEU A 532 10.64 0.90 20.77
C LEU A 532 11.88 1.76 20.53
N VAL A 533 11.76 3.07 20.62
CA VAL A 533 12.86 4.01 20.35
C VAL A 533 14.01 3.78 21.32
N LYS A 534 13.73 3.62 22.60
CA LYS A 534 14.75 3.36 23.62
C LYS A 534 15.36 1.95 23.49
N SER A 535 14.58 0.96 23.07
CA SER A 535 15.05 -0.41 22.91
C SER A 535 16.09 -0.59 21.79
N VAL A 536 16.11 0.31 20.81
CA VAL A 536 17.07 0.31 19.70
C VAL A 536 18.21 1.33 19.88
N GLY A 537 18.36 1.91 21.07
CA GLY A 537 19.42 2.89 21.38
C GLY A 537 19.17 4.30 20.83
N GLY A 538 17.94 4.60 20.41
CA GLY A 538 17.54 5.94 19.97
C GLY A 538 17.19 6.86 21.14
N THR A 539 17.46 8.17 20.99
CA THR A 539 16.90 9.19 21.88
C THR A 539 15.44 9.45 21.50
N PRO A 540 14.50 9.57 22.46
CA PRO A 540 13.14 9.98 22.17
C PRO A 540 13.13 11.32 21.44
N ASN A 541 12.20 11.50 20.49
CA ASN A 541 11.98 12.79 19.84
C ASN A 541 11.64 13.84 20.89
N VAL A 542 12.65 14.60 21.31
CA VAL A 542 12.45 15.76 22.18
C VAL A 542 11.95 16.88 21.27
N ARG A 543 10.64 17.13 21.30
CA ARG A 543 10.16 18.44 20.82
C ARG A 543 10.73 19.49 21.78
N HIS A 544 11.66 20.27 21.26
CA HIS A 544 12.17 21.48 21.94
C HIS A 544 11.13 22.58 21.92
#